data_025cbcc42b855c42670c8e279da717bf
#
_entry.id   025cbcc42b855c42670c8e279da717bf
#
_cell.length_a   1.000
_cell.length_b   1.000
_cell.length_c   1.000
_cell.angle_alpha   90.00
_cell.angle_beta   90.00
_cell.angle_gamma   90.00
#
_symmetry.space_group_name_H-M   'P 1'
#
loop_
_entity.id
_entity.type
_entity.pdbx_description
1 polymer ?
#
loop_
_entity_poly.entity_id
_entity_poly.type
_entity_poly.pdbx_seq_one_letter_code
_entity_poly.pdbx_strand_id
1 'polypeptide(L)'
;MTISVKKLVPEEIAALVPYPPGKPIEEVEREYGIDGSIKLASNENPLGPSPKGVEAIRDGMKNLHRYPDGSGYYLKRKLSKQLGVEPEMIILGNGSNEIIEFAIRTFLSPGDEVVMANPSFAVYPIVVKATRGKAVEVPLKGLTHDLDTMLKAVTERTRLIFIANPNNPTGTMVTGSAMDSFIDALPDDIVVVIDEAYREYVTDEGFPDALGYVGGNRPVVVLRTFSKIYGLAGLRIGYGVADREVVSYMERVRQPFNVNSLAQIAAMAALDDSSHLERSCENNRLGMSYLFGKIGAMGIECVPSQANFFLIKVGRGRDVYEGLLRQGVIVRPMESYGLPEYIRVTIGLPEENRRFLKTFKVVMREIGN
;
A
#
# COMPACT_ATOMS: atom_id res chain seq x y z
N MET A 1 31.57 -26.62 -20.35
CA MET A 1 30.16 -26.31 -20.64
C MET A 1 29.63 -25.39 -19.53
N THR A 2 29.28 -24.15 -19.89
CA THR A 2 28.71 -23.24 -18.90
C THR A 2 27.26 -23.67 -18.58
N ILE A 3 27.00 -24.02 -17.35
CA ILE A 3 25.61 -24.39 -16.88
C ILE A 3 24.75 -23.13 -16.98
N SER A 4 23.66 -23.21 -17.75
CA SER A 4 22.69 -22.11 -17.80
C SER A 4 21.93 -22.06 -16.47
N VAL A 5 22.09 -20.97 -15.71
CA VAL A 5 21.35 -20.72 -14.44
C VAL A 5 19.85 -20.83 -14.63
N LYS A 6 19.33 -20.50 -15.82
CA LYS A 6 17.89 -20.62 -16.16
C LYS A 6 17.33 -22.02 -15.91
N LYS A 7 18.15 -23.08 -16.06
CA LYS A 7 17.73 -24.47 -15.80
C LYS A 7 17.59 -24.83 -14.30
N LEU A 8 18.11 -23.96 -13.43
CA LEU A 8 18.06 -24.14 -11.97
C LEU A 8 16.93 -23.34 -11.34
N VAL A 9 16.29 -22.43 -12.09
CA VAL A 9 15.23 -21.55 -11.59
C VAL A 9 13.87 -22.21 -11.86
N PRO A 10 12.99 -22.34 -10.84
CA PRO A 10 11.61 -22.79 -11.04
C PRO A 10 10.87 -21.93 -12.08
N GLU A 11 9.99 -22.54 -12.87
CA GLU A 11 9.27 -21.84 -13.95
C GLU A 11 8.47 -20.64 -13.44
N GLU A 12 7.83 -20.79 -12.27
CA GLU A 12 7.04 -19.74 -11.64
C GLU A 12 7.88 -18.50 -11.31
N ILE A 13 9.14 -18.72 -10.88
CA ILE A 13 10.08 -17.64 -10.60
C ILE A 13 10.61 -17.03 -11.90
N ALA A 14 10.92 -17.88 -12.90
CA ALA A 14 11.43 -17.41 -14.20
C ALA A 14 10.38 -16.55 -14.97
N ALA A 15 9.10 -16.77 -14.71
CA ALA A 15 7.99 -16.03 -15.30
C ALA A 15 7.64 -14.72 -14.58
N LEU A 16 8.21 -14.46 -13.39
CA LEU A 16 7.93 -13.23 -12.64
C LEU A 16 8.53 -12.01 -13.34
N VAL A 17 7.72 -10.98 -13.44
CA VAL A 17 8.18 -9.64 -13.81
C VAL A 17 8.46 -8.88 -12.52
N PRO A 18 9.70 -8.39 -12.31
CA PRO A 18 10.03 -7.59 -11.14
C PRO A 18 9.12 -6.36 -11.03
N TYR A 19 8.75 -6.00 -9.79
CA TYR A 19 7.98 -4.79 -9.55
C TYR A 19 8.74 -3.55 -10.07
N PRO A 20 8.19 -2.79 -11.03
CA PRO A 20 8.85 -1.58 -11.52
C PRO A 20 8.65 -0.45 -10.48
N PRO A 21 9.70 0.01 -9.78
CA PRO A 21 9.59 1.15 -8.88
C PRO A 21 9.27 2.44 -9.66
N GLY A 22 8.75 3.44 -8.97
CA GLY A 22 8.65 4.79 -9.54
C GLY A 22 10.05 5.37 -9.73
N LYS A 23 10.28 6.17 -10.80
CA LYS A 23 11.58 6.82 -11.03
C LYS A 23 11.98 7.70 -9.84
N PRO A 24 13.22 7.62 -9.33
CA PRO A 24 13.78 8.57 -8.37
C PRO A 24 13.88 9.99 -8.97
N ILE A 25 13.84 11.01 -8.12
CA ILE A 25 13.98 12.40 -8.56
C ILE A 25 15.33 12.61 -9.28
N GLU A 26 16.40 12.13 -8.66
CA GLU A 26 17.78 12.28 -9.16
C GLU A 26 18.00 11.59 -10.52
N GLU A 27 17.28 10.50 -10.78
CA GLU A 27 17.33 9.81 -12.07
C GLU A 27 16.69 10.67 -13.17
N VAL A 28 15.51 11.26 -12.88
CA VAL A 28 14.81 12.11 -13.82
C VAL A 28 15.60 13.39 -14.12
N GLU A 29 16.13 14.04 -13.08
CA GLU A 29 16.93 15.24 -13.23
C GLU A 29 18.19 14.98 -14.09
N ARG A 30 18.88 13.87 -13.87
CA ARG A 30 20.04 13.46 -14.66
C ARG A 30 19.67 13.12 -16.11
N GLU A 31 18.55 12.41 -16.34
CA GLU A 31 18.12 11.95 -17.66
C GLU A 31 17.68 13.12 -18.55
N TYR A 32 16.96 14.09 -17.97
CA TYR A 32 16.38 15.21 -18.72
C TYR A 32 17.18 16.52 -18.60
N GLY A 33 18.23 16.56 -17.80
CA GLY A 33 19.03 17.76 -17.59
C GLY A 33 18.28 18.91 -16.93
N ILE A 34 17.40 18.59 -15.96
CA ILE A 34 16.53 19.53 -15.24
C ILE A 34 16.80 19.46 -13.76
N ASP A 35 16.43 20.51 -13.03
CA ASP A 35 16.55 20.61 -11.58
C ASP A 35 15.18 20.84 -10.91
N GLY A 36 15.09 20.46 -9.64
CA GLY A 36 13.95 20.75 -8.77
C GLY A 36 12.70 19.98 -9.16
N SER A 37 12.82 18.76 -9.65
CA SER A 37 11.70 17.87 -9.96
C SER A 37 10.84 17.59 -8.73
N ILE A 38 9.53 17.36 -8.94
CA ILE A 38 8.59 16.93 -7.89
C ILE A 38 8.11 15.51 -8.14
N LYS A 39 7.94 14.75 -7.05
CA LYS A 39 7.53 13.32 -7.13
C LYS A 39 6.18 13.09 -6.49
N LEU A 40 5.16 12.90 -7.31
CA LEU A 40 3.77 12.61 -6.94
C LEU A 40 3.36 11.18 -7.37
N ALA A 41 4.28 10.21 -7.24
CA ALA A 41 4.15 8.88 -7.82
C ALA A 41 4.01 7.72 -6.83
N SER A 42 4.52 7.87 -5.60
CA SER A 42 4.72 6.73 -4.68
C SER A 42 3.86 6.78 -3.42
N ASN A 43 2.88 7.67 -3.38
CA ASN A 43 1.95 7.82 -2.26
C ASN A 43 2.69 8.10 -0.93
N GLU A 44 3.81 8.83 -1.03
CA GLU A 44 4.59 9.30 0.11
C GLU A 44 3.87 10.46 0.81
N ASN A 45 4.20 10.73 2.09
CA ASN A 45 3.67 11.90 2.78
C ASN A 45 4.49 13.15 2.39
N PRO A 46 3.90 14.18 1.74
CA PRO A 46 4.63 15.34 1.30
C PRO A 46 5.12 16.25 2.44
N LEU A 47 4.55 16.13 3.65
CA LEU A 47 5.04 16.83 4.84
C LEU A 47 6.34 16.20 5.41
N GLY A 48 6.81 15.11 4.82
CA GLY A 48 7.96 14.36 5.33
C GLY A 48 7.65 13.48 6.53
N PRO A 49 8.67 13.02 7.27
CA PRO A 49 8.50 12.16 8.43
C PRO A 49 7.98 12.93 9.64
N SER A 50 7.30 12.22 10.56
CA SER A 50 6.95 12.76 11.87
C SER A 50 8.16 13.38 12.57
N PRO A 51 8.12 14.66 12.97
CA PRO A 51 9.21 15.30 13.72
C PRO A 51 9.65 14.54 14.97
N LYS A 52 8.69 14.01 15.75
CA LYS A 52 9.00 13.17 16.92
C LYS A 52 9.72 11.89 16.52
N GLY A 53 9.36 11.28 15.38
CA GLY A 53 10.04 10.13 14.83
C GLY A 53 11.50 10.44 14.46
N VAL A 54 11.75 11.59 13.83
CA VAL A 54 13.11 12.03 13.48
C VAL A 54 13.97 12.27 14.72
N GLU A 55 13.42 12.91 15.75
CA GLU A 55 14.11 13.14 17.03
C GLU A 55 14.51 11.81 17.68
N ALA A 56 13.57 10.86 17.76
CA ALA A 56 13.85 9.53 18.31
C ALA A 56 14.97 8.80 17.55
N ILE A 57 15.02 8.93 16.21
CA ILE A 57 16.09 8.35 15.39
C ILE A 57 17.44 8.93 15.79
N ARG A 58 17.57 10.26 15.92
CA ARG A 58 18.82 10.93 16.32
C ARG A 58 19.35 10.38 17.65
N ASP A 59 18.47 10.20 18.63
CA ASP A 59 18.82 9.65 19.94
C ASP A 59 19.22 8.18 19.88
N GLY A 60 18.59 7.41 19.00
CA GLY A 60 18.81 5.98 18.84
C GLY A 60 20.09 5.60 18.07
N MET A 61 20.64 6.51 17.25
CA MET A 61 21.78 6.22 16.37
C MET A 61 23.01 5.69 17.09
N LYS A 62 23.24 6.08 18.34
CA LYS A 62 24.36 5.62 19.18
C LYS A 62 24.36 4.11 19.47
N ASN A 63 23.23 3.44 19.28
CA ASN A 63 23.03 2.01 19.57
C ASN A 63 23.03 1.11 18.33
N LEU A 64 23.36 1.64 17.12
CA LEU A 64 23.29 0.89 15.84
C LEU A 64 24.18 -0.35 15.77
N HIS A 65 25.17 -0.48 16.65
CA HIS A 65 26.06 -1.64 16.75
C HIS A 65 25.38 -2.87 17.42
N ARG A 66 24.14 -2.74 17.88
CA ARG A 66 23.38 -3.83 18.53
C ARG A 66 22.21 -4.25 17.66
N TYR A 67 21.89 -5.55 17.73
CA TYR A 67 20.65 -6.05 17.12
C TYR A 67 19.43 -5.36 17.74
N PRO A 68 18.35 -5.17 16.93
CA PRO A 68 17.08 -4.65 17.47
C PRO A 68 16.43 -5.63 18.45
N ASP A 69 15.45 -5.14 19.21
CA ASP A 69 14.54 -6.02 19.93
C ASP A 69 13.73 -6.87 18.93
N GLY A 70 14.06 -8.18 18.87
CA GLY A 70 13.41 -9.11 17.95
C GLY A 70 11.94 -9.36 18.27
N SER A 71 11.50 -9.12 19.49
CA SER A 71 10.10 -9.24 19.89
C SER A 71 9.28 -8.00 19.56
N GLY A 72 9.94 -6.83 19.42
CA GLY A 72 9.29 -5.53 19.27
C GLY A 72 8.45 -5.14 20.49
N TYR A 73 8.86 -5.56 21.68
CA TYR A 73 8.11 -5.48 22.93
C TYR A 73 7.49 -4.10 23.18
N TYR A 74 8.29 -3.04 23.12
CA TYR A 74 7.80 -1.69 23.44
C TYR A 74 6.81 -1.17 22.39
N LEU A 75 7.08 -1.40 21.12
CA LEU A 75 6.18 -0.97 20.03
C LEU A 75 4.87 -1.77 20.07
N LYS A 76 4.93 -3.09 20.24
CA LYS A 76 3.72 -3.93 20.36
C LYS A 76 2.84 -3.50 21.54
N ARG A 77 3.43 -3.22 22.70
CA ARG A 77 2.68 -2.70 23.86
C ARG A 77 2.05 -1.34 23.61
N LYS A 78 2.74 -0.45 22.92
CA LYS A 78 2.19 0.86 22.58
C LYS A 78 1.01 0.74 21.60
N LEU A 79 1.18 -0.05 20.54
CA LEU A 79 0.11 -0.36 19.60
C LEU A 79 -1.07 -1.05 20.28
N SER A 80 -0.82 -2.04 21.14
CA SER A 80 -1.82 -2.73 21.94
C SER A 80 -2.71 -1.75 22.71
N LYS A 81 -2.10 -0.82 23.43
CA LYS A 81 -2.83 0.21 24.19
C LYS A 81 -3.68 1.13 23.28
N GLN A 82 -3.13 1.50 22.12
CA GLN A 82 -3.82 2.41 21.19
C GLN A 82 -4.97 1.74 20.44
N LEU A 83 -4.81 0.45 20.09
CA LEU A 83 -5.76 -0.31 19.30
C LEU A 83 -6.78 -1.08 20.14
N GLY A 84 -6.57 -1.20 21.46
CA GLY A 84 -7.43 -1.98 22.33
C GLY A 84 -7.32 -3.50 22.13
N VAL A 85 -6.17 -3.98 21.62
CA VAL A 85 -5.91 -5.40 21.37
C VAL A 85 -4.74 -5.87 22.23
N GLU A 86 -4.54 -7.19 22.38
CA GLU A 86 -3.41 -7.70 23.15
C GLU A 86 -2.09 -7.66 22.35
N PRO A 87 -0.92 -7.49 23.00
CA PRO A 87 0.37 -7.45 22.30
C PRO A 87 0.66 -8.70 21.46
N GLU A 88 0.16 -9.87 21.88
CA GLU A 88 0.29 -11.16 21.20
C GLU A 88 -0.53 -11.25 19.91
N MET A 89 -1.50 -10.34 19.72
CA MET A 89 -2.30 -10.20 18.50
C MET A 89 -1.60 -9.33 17.44
N ILE A 90 -0.40 -8.79 17.73
CA ILE A 90 0.33 -7.88 16.85
C ILE A 90 1.58 -8.55 16.31
N ILE A 91 1.77 -8.48 15.00
CA ILE A 91 3.01 -8.87 14.32
C ILE A 91 3.64 -7.66 13.63
N LEU A 92 4.97 -7.51 13.77
CA LEU A 92 5.72 -6.43 13.13
C LEU A 92 6.41 -6.94 11.86
N GLY A 93 6.45 -6.09 10.83
CA GLY A 93 7.11 -6.41 9.56
C GLY A 93 7.96 -5.26 9.04
N ASN A 94 8.91 -5.58 8.18
CA ASN A 94 9.73 -4.64 7.42
C ASN A 94 8.87 -3.96 6.32
N GLY A 95 7.91 -3.12 6.76
CA GLY A 95 6.73 -2.68 6.04
C GLY A 95 5.61 -3.74 6.09
N SER A 96 4.38 -3.35 5.73
CA SER A 96 3.26 -4.30 5.59
C SER A 96 3.52 -5.36 4.52
N ASN A 97 4.39 -5.08 3.54
CA ASN A 97 4.79 -6.05 2.51
C ASN A 97 5.35 -7.36 3.09
N GLU A 98 6.18 -7.28 4.13
CA GLU A 98 6.74 -8.47 4.74
C GLU A 98 5.67 -9.28 5.48
N ILE A 99 4.64 -8.62 6.02
CA ILE A 99 3.53 -9.31 6.68
C ILE A 99 2.64 -10.02 5.65
N ILE A 100 2.46 -9.45 4.45
CA ILE A 100 1.84 -10.13 3.31
C ILE A 100 2.59 -11.43 3.00
N GLU A 101 3.93 -11.37 2.96
CA GLU A 101 4.78 -12.55 2.75
C GLU A 101 4.61 -13.57 3.88
N PHE A 102 4.55 -13.14 5.15
CA PHE A 102 4.31 -14.04 6.28
C PHE A 102 2.96 -14.75 6.16
N ALA A 103 1.88 -14.03 5.85
CA ALA A 103 0.57 -14.63 5.65
C ALA A 103 0.60 -15.69 4.54
N ILE A 104 1.18 -15.35 3.39
CA ILE A 104 1.27 -16.29 2.26
C ILE A 104 2.13 -17.52 2.63
N ARG A 105 3.30 -17.32 3.24
CA ARG A 105 4.20 -18.43 3.63
C ARG A 105 3.63 -19.31 4.72
N THR A 106 2.75 -18.79 5.57
CA THR A 106 2.14 -19.52 6.67
C THR A 106 0.98 -20.40 6.19
N PHE A 107 0.12 -19.86 5.33
CA PHE A 107 -1.17 -20.47 5.03
C PHE A 107 -1.27 -21.07 3.62
N LEU A 108 -0.27 -20.88 2.77
CA LEU A 108 -0.31 -21.31 1.38
C LEU A 108 0.64 -22.48 1.13
N SER A 109 0.12 -23.57 0.60
CA SER A 109 0.89 -24.67 0.02
C SER A 109 0.98 -24.53 -1.51
N PRO A 110 1.95 -25.16 -2.18
CA PRO A 110 2.02 -25.16 -3.63
C PRO A 110 0.71 -25.65 -4.28
N GLY A 111 0.15 -24.84 -5.18
CA GLY A 111 -1.11 -25.13 -5.86
C GLY A 111 -2.38 -24.65 -5.16
N ASP A 112 -2.27 -24.17 -3.92
CA ASP A 112 -3.37 -23.45 -3.26
C ASP A 112 -3.68 -22.13 -3.96
N GLU A 113 -4.90 -21.67 -3.79
CA GLU A 113 -5.42 -20.49 -4.44
C GLU A 113 -5.52 -19.28 -3.48
N VAL A 114 -5.22 -18.10 -4.02
CA VAL A 114 -5.40 -16.82 -3.33
C VAL A 114 -6.27 -15.93 -4.19
N VAL A 115 -7.43 -15.53 -3.68
CA VAL A 115 -8.36 -14.63 -4.37
C VAL A 115 -7.97 -13.18 -4.07
N MET A 116 -7.90 -12.36 -5.11
CA MET A 116 -7.59 -10.93 -5.01
C MET A 116 -8.22 -10.17 -6.16
N ALA A 117 -8.43 -8.87 -6.00
CA ALA A 117 -8.89 -8.04 -7.11
C ALA A 117 -7.74 -7.68 -8.07
N ASN A 118 -8.08 -7.44 -9.34
CA ASN A 118 -7.18 -6.94 -10.37
C ASN A 118 -7.83 -5.76 -11.13
N PRO A 119 -7.20 -4.56 -11.14
CA PRO A 119 -5.95 -4.23 -10.45
C PRO A 119 -6.10 -4.00 -8.94
N SER A 120 -5.12 -4.49 -8.20
CA SER A 120 -4.90 -4.19 -6.80
C SER A 120 -3.39 -4.08 -6.52
N PHE A 121 -2.96 -4.15 -5.26
CA PHE A 121 -1.56 -3.97 -4.94
C PHE A 121 -0.69 -5.05 -5.58
N ALA A 122 0.23 -4.64 -6.45
CA ALA A 122 1.01 -5.53 -7.33
C ALA A 122 1.87 -6.58 -6.59
N VAL A 123 2.13 -6.39 -5.29
CA VAL A 123 2.92 -7.34 -4.49
C VAL A 123 2.16 -8.64 -4.25
N TYR A 124 0.83 -8.62 -4.12
CA TYR A 124 0.05 -9.83 -3.85
C TYR A 124 0.31 -10.94 -4.87
N PRO A 125 0.04 -10.74 -6.18
CA PRO A 125 0.25 -11.81 -7.15
C PRO A 125 1.72 -12.19 -7.31
N ILE A 126 2.67 -11.27 -7.07
CA ILE A 126 4.11 -11.54 -7.14
C ILE A 126 4.51 -12.56 -6.05
N VAL A 127 4.12 -12.29 -4.80
CA VAL A 127 4.49 -13.17 -3.67
C VAL A 127 3.76 -14.51 -3.76
N VAL A 128 2.48 -14.53 -4.15
CA VAL A 128 1.71 -15.77 -4.37
C VAL A 128 2.40 -16.66 -5.42
N LYS A 129 2.77 -16.10 -6.56
CA LYS A 129 3.47 -16.86 -7.61
C LYS A 129 4.86 -17.31 -7.16
N ALA A 130 5.58 -16.48 -6.40
CA ALA A 130 6.90 -16.83 -5.86
C ALA A 130 6.86 -18.02 -4.88
N THR A 131 5.75 -18.24 -4.20
CA THR A 131 5.52 -19.39 -3.31
C THR A 131 4.83 -20.56 -4.01
N ARG A 132 4.70 -20.54 -5.34
CA ARG A 132 4.03 -21.55 -6.17
C ARG A 132 2.53 -21.70 -5.89
N GLY A 133 1.92 -20.67 -5.32
CA GLY A 133 0.48 -20.55 -5.22
C GLY A 133 -0.13 -20.03 -6.53
N LYS A 134 -1.44 -20.14 -6.64
CA LYS A 134 -2.21 -19.65 -7.77
C LYS A 134 -2.94 -18.35 -7.40
N ALA A 135 -2.60 -17.25 -8.04
CA ALA A 135 -3.35 -16.01 -7.92
C ALA A 135 -4.65 -16.11 -8.75
N VAL A 136 -5.80 -15.99 -8.09
CA VAL A 136 -7.12 -15.90 -8.69
C VAL A 136 -7.52 -14.43 -8.71
N GLU A 137 -7.25 -13.79 -9.83
CA GLU A 137 -7.40 -12.36 -10.02
C GLU A 137 -8.82 -12.04 -10.52
N VAL A 138 -9.61 -11.30 -9.72
CA VAL A 138 -11.00 -10.92 -10.01
C VAL A 138 -11.05 -9.47 -10.50
N PRO A 139 -11.63 -9.19 -11.69
CA PRO A 139 -11.74 -7.83 -12.20
C PRO A 139 -12.51 -6.91 -11.24
N LEU A 140 -12.08 -5.64 -11.17
CA LEU A 140 -12.82 -4.61 -10.45
C LEU A 140 -14.15 -4.28 -11.17
N LYS A 141 -15.16 -3.91 -10.39
CA LYS A 141 -16.42 -3.35 -10.89
C LYS A 141 -16.47 -1.87 -10.57
N GLY A 142 -16.50 -1.01 -11.60
CA GLY A 142 -16.44 0.44 -11.38
C GLY A 142 -15.19 0.88 -10.62
N LEU A 143 -14.03 0.26 -10.88
CA LEU A 143 -12.74 0.50 -10.20
C LEU A 143 -12.73 0.15 -8.70
N THR A 144 -13.75 -0.54 -8.17
CA THR A 144 -13.89 -0.99 -6.78
C THR A 144 -13.88 -2.52 -6.74
N HIS A 145 -13.47 -3.11 -5.62
CA HIS A 145 -13.54 -4.56 -5.41
C HIS A 145 -14.97 -5.07 -5.66
N ASP A 146 -15.12 -6.07 -6.52
CA ASP A 146 -16.37 -6.81 -6.71
C ASP A 146 -16.41 -8.00 -5.75
N LEU A 147 -16.86 -7.74 -4.52
CA LEU A 147 -16.88 -8.74 -3.46
C LEU A 147 -17.78 -9.94 -3.82
N ASP A 148 -18.89 -9.72 -4.54
CA ASP A 148 -19.77 -10.81 -4.99
C ASP A 148 -19.08 -11.74 -5.98
N THR A 149 -18.29 -11.18 -6.90
CA THR A 149 -17.52 -11.98 -7.87
C THR A 149 -16.31 -12.61 -7.19
N MET A 150 -15.67 -11.94 -6.22
CA MET A 150 -14.61 -12.54 -5.39
C MET A 150 -15.12 -13.74 -4.59
N LEU A 151 -16.32 -13.65 -4.01
CA LEU A 151 -16.94 -14.77 -3.30
C LEU A 151 -17.21 -15.96 -4.22
N LYS A 152 -17.71 -15.73 -5.45
CA LYS A 152 -17.93 -16.78 -6.46
C LYS A 152 -16.65 -17.41 -6.97
N ALA A 153 -15.52 -16.72 -6.86
CA ALA A 153 -14.21 -17.24 -7.26
C ALA A 153 -13.55 -18.16 -6.20
N VAL A 154 -14.15 -18.26 -5.01
CA VAL A 154 -13.69 -19.14 -3.95
C VAL A 154 -13.92 -20.60 -4.34
N THR A 155 -12.90 -21.43 -4.15
CA THR A 155 -12.92 -22.87 -4.36
C THR A 155 -12.42 -23.63 -3.11
N GLU A 156 -12.50 -24.95 -3.10
CA GLU A 156 -11.94 -25.80 -2.04
C GLU A 156 -10.41 -25.64 -1.86
N ARG A 157 -9.72 -25.07 -2.85
CA ARG A 157 -8.28 -24.77 -2.81
C ARG A 157 -7.96 -23.35 -2.34
N THR A 158 -8.95 -22.49 -2.19
CA THR A 158 -8.73 -21.13 -1.71
C THR A 158 -8.31 -21.16 -0.24
N ARG A 159 -7.19 -20.52 0.09
CA ARG A 159 -6.67 -20.40 1.46
C ARG A 159 -6.61 -18.96 1.96
N LEU A 160 -6.41 -18.02 1.06
CA LEU A 160 -6.29 -16.59 1.39
C LEU A 160 -7.14 -15.75 0.45
N ILE A 161 -7.63 -14.63 0.99
CA ILE A 161 -8.25 -13.57 0.22
C ILE A 161 -7.60 -12.25 0.61
N PHE A 162 -7.16 -11.44 -0.37
CA PHE A 162 -6.63 -10.11 -0.13
C PHE A 162 -7.65 -9.04 -0.51
N ILE A 163 -7.92 -8.11 0.42
CA ILE A 163 -8.77 -6.95 0.21
C ILE A 163 -7.99 -5.70 0.62
N ALA A 164 -7.54 -4.90 -0.36
CA ALA A 164 -6.96 -3.59 -0.10
C ALA A 164 -8.09 -2.57 0.06
N ASN A 165 -8.20 -1.96 1.23
CA ASN A 165 -9.27 -1.00 1.51
C ASN A 165 -8.74 0.19 2.33
N PRO A 166 -8.59 1.38 1.72
CA PRO A 166 -8.79 1.73 0.29
C PRO A 166 -7.86 0.99 -0.68
N ASN A 167 -8.37 0.70 -1.89
CA ASN A 167 -7.61 -0.03 -2.89
C ASN A 167 -6.47 0.80 -3.49
N ASN A 168 -5.34 0.19 -3.73
CA ASN A 168 -4.25 0.73 -4.53
C ASN A 168 -4.15 -0.12 -5.83
N PRO A 169 -4.40 0.43 -7.04
CA PRO A 169 -4.12 1.83 -7.40
C PRO A 169 -5.32 2.78 -7.50
N THR A 170 -6.54 2.37 -7.22
CA THR A 170 -7.74 3.14 -7.56
C THR A 170 -8.14 4.18 -6.50
N GLY A 171 -7.78 3.97 -5.23
CA GLY A 171 -8.19 4.82 -4.11
C GLY A 171 -9.64 4.60 -3.66
N THR A 172 -10.40 3.75 -4.36
CA THR A 172 -11.77 3.40 -4.01
C THR A 172 -11.83 2.51 -2.76
N MET A 173 -12.98 2.47 -2.12
CA MET A 173 -13.20 1.61 -0.96
C MET A 173 -14.46 0.77 -1.09
N VAL A 174 -14.52 -0.32 -0.34
CA VAL A 174 -15.76 -1.04 -0.02
C VAL A 174 -16.28 -0.58 1.32
N THR A 175 -17.61 -0.52 1.45
CA THR A 175 -18.28 -0.10 2.70
C THR A 175 -18.27 -1.20 3.75
N GLY A 176 -18.49 -0.82 5.02
CA GLY A 176 -18.64 -1.78 6.13
C GLY A 176 -19.73 -2.80 5.87
N SER A 177 -20.92 -2.37 5.44
CA SER A 177 -22.02 -3.29 5.14
C SER A 177 -21.71 -4.30 4.04
N ALA A 178 -20.97 -3.89 3.00
CA ALA A 178 -20.53 -4.81 1.95
C ALA A 178 -19.47 -5.78 2.47
N MET A 179 -18.54 -5.31 3.30
CA MET A 179 -17.51 -6.13 3.93
C MET A 179 -18.12 -7.15 4.90
N ASP A 180 -19.08 -6.73 5.75
CA ASP A 180 -19.81 -7.60 6.67
C ASP A 180 -20.48 -8.76 5.91
N SER A 181 -21.27 -8.42 4.89
CA SER A 181 -21.96 -9.44 4.06
C SER A 181 -20.99 -10.40 3.38
N PHE A 182 -19.84 -9.89 2.91
CA PHE A 182 -18.82 -10.70 2.28
C PHE A 182 -18.14 -11.65 3.28
N ILE A 183 -17.72 -11.13 4.44
CA ILE A 183 -17.07 -11.92 5.47
C ILE A 183 -18.01 -13.01 5.99
N ASP A 184 -19.28 -12.69 6.22
CA ASP A 184 -20.28 -13.66 6.72
C ASP A 184 -20.55 -14.81 5.71
N ALA A 185 -20.45 -14.52 4.42
CA ALA A 185 -20.72 -15.49 3.36
C ALA A 185 -19.54 -16.43 3.03
N LEU A 186 -18.32 -16.10 3.50
CA LEU A 186 -17.13 -16.92 3.22
C LEU A 186 -17.13 -18.24 4.01
N PRO A 187 -16.49 -19.31 3.52
CA PRO A 187 -16.12 -20.49 4.32
C PRO A 187 -15.21 -20.14 5.51
N ASP A 188 -15.32 -20.85 6.62
CA ASP A 188 -14.61 -20.54 7.87
C ASP A 188 -13.09 -20.83 7.82
N ASP A 189 -12.64 -21.65 6.87
CA ASP A 189 -11.26 -22.10 6.69
C ASP A 189 -10.42 -21.23 5.77
N ILE A 190 -10.88 -20.00 5.46
CA ILE A 190 -10.20 -19.04 4.62
C ILE A 190 -9.67 -17.87 5.47
N VAL A 191 -8.39 -17.54 5.31
CA VAL A 191 -7.78 -16.37 5.93
C VAL A 191 -8.08 -15.12 5.09
N VAL A 192 -8.70 -14.11 5.70
CA VAL A 192 -8.94 -12.81 5.04
C VAL A 192 -7.89 -11.80 5.47
N VAL A 193 -7.14 -11.27 4.50
CA VAL A 193 -6.13 -10.22 4.74
C VAL A 193 -6.69 -8.90 4.26
N ILE A 194 -6.96 -7.99 5.20
CA ILE A 194 -7.49 -6.64 4.92
C ILE A 194 -6.33 -5.65 5.02
N ASP A 195 -5.93 -5.07 3.89
CA ASP A 195 -4.82 -4.12 3.82
C ASP A 195 -5.34 -2.68 3.94
N GLU A 196 -5.16 -2.10 5.12
CA GLU A 196 -5.56 -0.75 5.49
C GLU A 196 -4.40 0.26 5.41
N ALA A 197 -3.53 0.15 4.41
CA ALA A 197 -2.35 1.02 4.31
C ALA A 197 -2.67 2.52 4.21
N TYR A 198 -3.91 2.90 3.89
CA TYR A 198 -4.37 4.28 3.71
C TYR A 198 -5.50 4.69 4.67
N ARG A 199 -5.81 3.88 5.66
CA ARG A 199 -6.93 4.05 6.59
C ARG A 199 -7.01 5.45 7.20
N GLU A 200 -5.90 6.02 7.59
CA GLU A 200 -5.84 7.32 8.28
C GLU A 200 -6.26 8.49 7.39
N TYR A 201 -6.31 8.32 6.08
CA TYR A 201 -6.79 9.33 5.13
C TYR A 201 -8.28 9.24 4.82
N VAL A 202 -8.94 8.16 5.24
CA VAL A 202 -10.36 7.92 4.95
C VAL A 202 -11.24 8.94 5.68
N THR A 203 -12.18 9.49 4.95
CA THR A 203 -13.17 10.46 5.45
C THR A 203 -14.61 9.99 5.37
N ASP A 204 -14.85 8.86 4.68
CA ASP A 204 -16.17 8.27 4.52
C ASP A 204 -16.55 7.49 5.78
N GLU A 205 -17.68 7.86 6.39
CA GLU A 205 -18.20 7.22 7.60
C GLU A 205 -18.64 5.76 7.39
N GLY A 206 -18.88 5.36 6.14
CA GLY A 206 -19.18 3.99 5.77
C GLY A 206 -17.97 3.05 5.72
N PHE A 207 -16.77 3.52 6.05
CA PHE A 207 -15.56 2.68 6.06
C PHE A 207 -15.63 1.62 7.19
N PRO A 208 -15.29 0.33 6.90
CA PRO A 208 -15.36 -0.74 7.90
C PRO A 208 -14.38 -0.54 9.06
N ASP A 209 -14.76 -0.95 10.25
CA ASP A 209 -13.79 -1.20 11.33
C ASP A 209 -13.24 -2.62 11.21
N ALA A 210 -12.14 -2.76 10.47
CA ALA A 210 -11.57 -4.08 10.21
C ALA A 210 -11.04 -4.78 11.48
N LEU A 211 -10.70 -4.04 12.54
CA LEU A 211 -10.30 -4.66 13.81
C LEU A 211 -11.46 -5.40 14.48
N GLY A 212 -12.70 -5.01 14.21
CA GLY A 212 -13.89 -5.70 14.72
C GLY A 212 -14.05 -7.14 14.18
N TYR A 213 -13.39 -7.47 13.06
CA TYR A 213 -13.41 -8.84 12.53
C TYR A 213 -12.35 -9.76 13.17
N VAL A 214 -11.34 -9.18 13.85
CA VAL A 214 -10.26 -9.95 14.46
C VAL A 214 -10.76 -10.68 15.72
N GLY A 215 -10.49 -11.98 15.81
CA GLY A 215 -10.97 -12.83 16.92
C GLY A 215 -12.41 -13.30 16.77
N GLY A 216 -13.03 -13.08 15.60
CA GLY A 216 -14.34 -13.64 15.23
C GLY A 216 -14.28 -15.10 14.81
N ASN A 217 -15.29 -15.55 14.08
CA ASN A 217 -15.43 -16.98 13.69
C ASN A 217 -14.44 -17.43 12.61
N ARG A 218 -13.67 -16.51 12.03
CA ARG A 218 -12.69 -16.81 10.98
C ARG A 218 -11.39 -16.05 11.15
N PRO A 219 -10.27 -16.55 10.61
CA PRO A 219 -8.99 -15.87 10.72
C PRO A 219 -8.95 -14.62 9.82
N VAL A 220 -8.81 -13.46 10.45
CA VAL A 220 -8.63 -12.16 9.78
C VAL A 220 -7.29 -11.57 10.18
N VAL A 221 -6.55 -11.04 9.20
CA VAL A 221 -5.30 -10.30 9.37
C VAL A 221 -5.49 -8.88 8.85
N VAL A 222 -5.43 -7.89 9.71
CA VAL A 222 -5.52 -6.47 9.33
C VAL A 222 -4.11 -5.90 9.22
N LEU A 223 -3.76 -5.38 8.04
CA LEU A 223 -2.43 -4.80 7.79
C LEU A 223 -2.48 -3.27 7.88
N ARG A 224 -1.48 -2.68 8.53
CA ARG A 224 -1.27 -1.22 8.61
C ARG A 224 0.20 -0.88 8.44
N THR A 225 0.50 0.36 8.07
CA THR A 225 1.87 0.79 7.77
C THR A 225 2.20 2.15 8.33
N PHE A 226 3.46 2.35 8.70
CA PHE A 226 4.01 3.67 9.02
C PHE A 226 4.57 4.40 7.79
N SER A 227 4.50 3.77 6.61
CA SER A 227 5.06 4.33 5.37
C SER A 227 4.27 5.50 4.80
N LYS A 228 2.97 5.64 5.14
CA LYS A 228 2.07 6.62 4.53
C LYS A 228 1.92 7.84 5.43
N ILE A 229 0.89 7.92 6.24
CA ILE A 229 0.59 9.12 7.03
C ILE A 229 1.72 9.53 8.00
N TYR A 230 2.44 8.57 8.57
CA TYR A 230 3.54 8.83 9.50
C TYR A 230 4.83 9.30 8.81
N GLY A 231 4.91 9.21 7.46
CA GLY A 231 6.07 9.63 6.68
C GLY A 231 7.34 8.79 6.88
N LEU A 232 7.20 7.56 7.35
CA LEU A 232 8.35 6.68 7.68
C LEU A 232 8.63 5.63 6.58
N ALA A 233 8.31 5.93 5.32
CA ALA A 233 8.46 4.98 4.21
C ALA A 233 9.87 4.40 4.07
N GLY A 234 10.90 5.24 4.28
CA GLY A 234 12.31 4.85 4.19
C GLY A 234 12.78 3.91 5.31
N LEU A 235 12.11 3.90 6.46
CA LEU A 235 12.47 3.04 7.59
C LEU A 235 11.95 1.62 7.46
N ARG A 236 11.00 1.38 6.56
CA ARG A 236 10.44 0.05 6.30
C ARG A 236 9.80 -0.56 7.55
N ILE A 237 8.72 0.00 8.04
CA ILE A 237 7.98 -0.55 9.18
C ILE A 237 6.47 -0.55 8.96
N GLY A 238 5.83 -1.65 9.34
CA GLY A 238 4.40 -1.87 9.37
C GLY A 238 4.03 -2.90 10.42
N TYR A 239 2.76 -3.09 10.62
CA TYR A 239 2.24 -4.09 11.54
C TYR A 239 0.99 -4.76 11.03
N GLY A 240 0.75 -5.98 11.50
CA GLY A 240 -0.48 -6.73 11.33
C GLY A 240 -1.15 -6.96 12.66
N VAL A 241 -2.47 -7.03 12.65
CA VAL A 241 -3.29 -7.42 13.81
C VAL A 241 -4.12 -8.64 13.40
N ALA A 242 -4.03 -9.70 14.16
CA ALA A 242 -4.80 -10.92 13.97
C ALA A 242 -5.03 -11.64 15.30
N ASP A 243 -5.82 -12.72 15.29
CA ASP A 243 -5.92 -13.60 16.46
C ASP A 243 -4.54 -14.12 16.90
N ARG A 244 -4.37 -14.38 18.19
CA ARG A 244 -3.12 -14.86 18.79
C ARG A 244 -2.58 -16.11 18.10
N GLU A 245 -3.46 -17.04 17.75
CA GLU A 245 -3.07 -18.28 17.10
C GLU A 245 -2.52 -18.00 15.69
N VAL A 246 -3.20 -17.17 14.91
CA VAL A 246 -2.75 -16.70 13.59
C VAL A 246 -1.37 -16.05 13.68
N VAL A 247 -1.20 -15.10 14.60
CA VAL A 247 0.10 -14.42 14.82
C VAL A 247 1.17 -15.42 15.22
N SER A 248 0.86 -16.38 16.10
CA SER A 248 1.81 -17.41 16.55
C SER A 248 2.36 -18.26 15.39
N TYR A 249 1.52 -18.58 14.39
CA TYR A 249 1.99 -19.30 13.21
C TYR A 249 2.79 -18.38 12.27
N MET A 250 2.37 -17.14 12.07
CA MET A 250 3.10 -16.17 11.24
C MET A 250 4.49 -15.83 11.82
N GLU A 251 4.64 -15.79 13.14
CA GLU A 251 5.93 -15.58 13.81
C GLU A 251 6.94 -16.70 13.51
N ARG A 252 6.52 -17.93 13.17
CA ARG A 252 7.41 -19.05 12.84
C ARG A 252 8.13 -18.89 11.50
N VAL A 253 7.56 -18.10 10.57
CA VAL A 253 8.15 -17.83 9.25
C VAL A 253 8.87 -16.48 9.18
N ARG A 254 8.73 -15.67 10.25
CA ARG A 254 9.36 -14.36 10.37
C ARG A 254 10.88 -14.51 10.57
N GLN A 255 11.65 -13.69 9.85
CA GLN A 255 13.10 -13.63 10.04
C GLN A 255 13.46 -13.02 11.41
N PRO A 256 14.46 -13.56 12.11
CA PRO A 256 14.94 -12.94 13.34
C PRO A 256 15.37 -11.48 13.11
N PHE A 257 14.99 -10.58 14.03
CA PHE A 257 15.40 -9.18 13.99
C PHE A 257 15.01 -8.43 12.71
N ASN A 258 13.91 -8.82 12.07
CA ASN A 258 13.46 -8.30 10.78
C ASN A 258 13.22 -6.77 10.76
N VAL A 259 12.71 -6.19 11.85
CA VAL A 259 12.43 -4.75 11.95
C VAL A 259 13.59 -4.06 12.67
N ASN A 260 14.26 -3.14 11.99
CA ASN A 260 15.41 -2.44 12.53
C ASN A 260 15.08 -1.54 13.75
N SER A 261 16.07 -1.27 14.61
CA SER A 261 15.87 -0.54 15.85
C SER A 261 15.41 0.91 15.64
N LEU A 262 15.93 1.60 14.61
CA LEU A 262 15.53 2.99 14.32
C LEU A 262 14.08 3.05 13.85
N ALA A 263 13.63 2.07 13.08
CA ALA A 263 12.22 1.97 12.67
C ALA A 263 11.29 1.78 13.87
N GLN A 264 11.64 0.89 14.82
CA GLN A 264 10.83 0.64 16.01
C GLN A 264 10.68 1.90 16.87
N ILE A 265 11.79 2.57 17.18
CA ILE A 265 11.75 3.78 18.04
C ILE A 265 11.07 4.96 17.33
N ALA A 266 11.29 5.14 16.04
CA ALA A 266 10.62 6.17 15.24
C ALA A 266 9.12 5.93 15.16
N ALA A 267 8.69 4.69 14.96
CA ALA A 267 7.26 4.33 14.94
C ALA A 267 6.61 4.61 16.31
N MET A 268 7.26 4.23 17.41
CA MET A 268 6.77 4.56 18.75
C MET A 268 6.59 6.06 18.96
N ALA A 269 7.57 6.87 18.55
CA ALA A 269 7.48 8.32 18.70
C ALA A 269 6.42 8.94 17.77
N ALA A 270 6.30 8.44 16.54
CA ALA A 270 5.33 8.90 15.57
C ALA A 270 3.87 8.63 15.99
N LEU A 271 3.61 7.55 16.74
CA LEU A 271 2.29 7.27 17.33
C LEU A 271 1.82 8.36 18.32
N ASP A 272 2.75 9.12 18.93
CA ASP A 272 2.44 10.25 19.82
C ASP A 272 2.36 11.59 19.08
N ASP A 273 2.53 11.61 17.78
CA ASP A 273 2.58 12.84 16.97
C ASP A 273 1.24 13.12 16.27
N SER A 274 0.18 13.29 17.07
CA SER A 274 -1.17 13.57 16.56
C SER A 274 -1.21 14.81 15.68
N SER A 275 -0.43 15.86 16.01
CA SER A 275 -0.38 17.07 15.23
C SER A 275 0.20 16.87 13.82
N HIS A 276 1.14 15.94 13.65
CA HIS A 276 1.65 15.56 12.32
C HIS A 276 0.58 14.81 11.51
N LEU A 277 -0.15 13.89 12.14
CA LEU A 277 -1.24 13.17 11.51
C LEU A 277 -2.36 14.13 11.06
N GLU A 278 -2.79 15.02 11.94
CA GLU A 278 -3.84 16.01 11.66
C GLU A 278 -3.45 16.92 10.47
N ARG A 279 -2.23 17.44 10.46
CA ARG A 279 -1.70 18.24 9.35
C ARG A 279 -1.62 17.44 8.06
N SER A 280 -1.25 16.16 8.13
CA SER A 280 -1.16 15.29 6.96
C SER A 280 -2.55 14.99 6.36
N CYS A 281 -3.54 14.70 7.21
CA CYS A 281 -4.93 14.54 6.78
C CYS A 281 -5.48 15.84 6.15
N GLU A 282 -5.25 16.98 6.78
CA GLU A 282 -5.75 18.25 6.29
C GLU A 282 -5.08 18.66 4.97
N ASN A 283 -3.74 18.48 4.83
CA ASN A 283 -3.05 18.68 3.56
C ASN A 283 -3.63 17.81 2.46
N ASN A 284 -3.89 16.52 2.76
CA ASN A 284 -4.49 15.59 1.79
C ASN A 284 -5.89 16.04 1.39
N ARG A 285 -6.75 16.38 2.35
CA ARG A 285 -8.13 16.82 2.12
C ARG A 285 -8.18 18.07 1.24
N LEU A 286 -7.39 19.09 1.58
CA LEU A 286 -7.32 20.35 0.84
C LEU A 286 -6.72 20.17 -0.57
N GLY A 287 -5.65 19.39 -0.68
CA GLY A 287 -5.00 19.09 -1.96
C GLY A 287 -5.92 18.29 -2.89
N MET A 288 -6.62 17.28 -2.35
CA MET A 288 -7.61 16.50 -3.09
C MET A 288 -8.72 17.39 -3.62
N SER A 289 -9.36 18.17 -2.77
CA SER A 289 -10.43 19.11 -3.15
C SER A 289 -9.97 20.11 -4.21
N TYR A 290 -8.76 20.65 -4.05
CA TYR A 290 -8.18 21.60 -5.01
C TYR A 290 -7.98 20.97 -6.39
N LEU A 291 -7.34 19.79 -6.46
CA LEU A 291 -7.05 19.14 -7.73
C LEU A 291 -8.32 18.63 -8.41
N PHE A 292 -9.24 17.99 -7.67
CA PHE A 292 -10.53 17.56 -8.21
C PHE A 292 -11.31 18.71 -8.82
N GLY A 293 -11.45 19.82 -8.08
CA GLY A 293 -12.17 21.00 -8.58
C GLY A 293 -11.54 21.61 -9.83
N LYS A 294 -10.21 21.70 -9.89
CA LYS A 294 -9.51 22.29 -11.04
C LYS A 294 -9.45 21.39 -12.26
N ILE A 295 -9.30 20.07 -12.07
CA ILE A 295 -9.25 19.10 -13.17
C ILE A 295 -10.67 18.84 -13.70
N GLY A 296 -11.66 18.73 -12.81
CA GLY A 296 -13.06 18.61 -13.19
C GLY A 296 -13.57 19.81 -14.02
N ALA A 297 -13.13 21.04 -13.68
CA ALA A 297 -13.42 22.24 -14.47
C ALA A 297 -12.78 22.22 -15.89
N MET A 298 -11.85 21.28 -16.16
CA MET A 298 -11.31 21.03 -17.50
C MET A 298 -12.10 19.95 -18.26
N GLY A 299 -13.17 19.41 -17.68
CA GLY A 299 -13.95 18.31 -18.25
C GLY A 299 -13.25 16.94 -18.14
N ILE A 300 -12.22 16.82 -17.31
CA ILE A 300 -11.44 15.57 -17.14
C ILE A 300 -11.93 14.82 -15.91
N GLU A 301 -12.21 13.54 -16.09
CA GLU A 301 -12.71 12.64 -15.05
C GLU A 301 -11.61 12.30 -14.04
N CYS A 302 -11.94 12.47 -12.74
CA CYS A 302 -11.13 12.00 -11.62
C CYS A 302 -11.89 10.93 -10.86
N VAL A 303 -11.22 9.84 -10.48
CA VAL A 303 -11.81 8.77 -9.69
C VAL A 303 -11.86 9.18 -8.22
N PRO A 304 -13.03 9.19 -7.56
CA PRO A 304 -13.15 9.47 -6.13
C PRO A 304 -12.25 8.52 -5.30
N SER A 305 -11.51 9.10 -4.35
CA SER A 305 -10.52 8.36 -3.59
C SER A 305 -10.59 8.63 -2.10
N GLN A 306 -10.37 7.59 -1.31
CA GLN A 306 -10.23 7.63 0.15
C GLN A 306 -8.76 7.44 0.59
N ALA A 307 -7.80 7.59 -0.33
CA ALA A 307 -6.37 7.50 -0.09
C ALA A 307 -5.69 8.87 -0.21
N ASN A 308 -4.35 8.89 -0.17
CA ASN A 308 -3.57 10.10 -0.44
C ASN A 308 -3.15 10.24 -1.91
N PHE A 309 -3.88 9.63 -2.81
CA PHE A 309 -3.70 9.67 -4.26
C PHE A 309 -5.03 9.44 -4.95
N PHE A 310 -5.09 9.72 -6.25
CA PHE A 310 -6.26 9.43 -7.07
C PHE A 310 -5.87 9.15 -8.52
N LEU A 311 -6.80 8.57 -9.27
CA LEU A 311 -6.67 8.33 -10.70
C LEU A 311 -7.30 9.49 -11.50
N ILE A 312 -6.62 9.87 -12.58
CA ILE A 312 -7.13 10.82 -13.58
C ILE A 312 -7.25 10.08 -14.91
N LYS A 313 -8.41 10.13 -15.52
CA LYS A 313 -8.66 9.55 -16.86
C LYS A 313 -8.19 10.52 -17.93
N VAL A 314 -7.04 10.27 -18.50
CA VAL A 314 -6.38 11.15 -19.47
C VAL A 314 -6.41 10.60 -20.91
N GLY A 315 -6.97 9.40 -21.11
CA GLY A 315 -7.04 8.71 -22.41
C GLY A 315 -5.71 8.10 -22.84
N ARG A 316 -4.64 8.88 -22.88
CA ARG A 316 -3.28 8.46 -23.32
C ARG A 316 -2.32 8.54 -22.14
N GLY A 317 -2.50 7.67 -21.13
CA GLY A 317 -1.80 7.73 -19.85
C GLY A 317 -0.28 7.73 -19.98
N ARG A 318 0.28 6.93 -20.89
CA ARG A 318 1.73 6.87 -21.15
C ARG A 318 2.27 8.19 -21.68
N ASP A 319 1.60 8.80 -22.67
CA ASP A 319 2.05 10.03 -23.27
C ASP A 319 2.00 11.21 -22.28
N VAL A 320 0.90 11.27 -21.49
CA VAL A 320 0.77 12.28 -20.43
C VAL A 320 1.85 12.11 -19.36
N TYR A 321 2.12 10.87 -18.95
CA TYR A 321 3.22 10.60 -18.02
C TYR A 321 4.57 11.09 -18.56
N GLU A 322 4.90 10.77 -19.79
CA GLU A 322 6.17 11.19 -20.41
C GLU A 322 6.27 12.69 -20.59
N GLY A 323 5.17 13.33 -20.99
CA GLY A 323 5.10 14.80 -21.07
C GLY A 323 5.33 15.49 -19.74
N LEU A 324 4.72 14.99 -18.66
CA LEU A 324 4.92 15.47 -17.30
C LEU A 324 6.37 15.25 -16.83
N LEU A 325 6.92 14.05 -17.11
CA LEU A 325 8.26 13.65 -16.71
C LEU A 325 9.33 14.59 -17.30
N ARG A 326 9.21 14.94 -18.61
CA ARG A 326 10.11 15.91 -19.27
C ARG A 326 10.09 17.30 -18.66
N GLN A 327 9.03 17.64 -17.94
CA GLN A 327 8.89 18.92 -17.23
C GLN A 327 9.13 18.81 -15.71
N GLY A 328 9.74 17.69 -15.26
CA GLY A 328 10.12 17.46 -13.87
C GLY A 328 8.93 17.21 -12.94
N VAL A 329 7.84 16.65 -13.45
CA VAL A 329 6.69 16.21 -12.65
C VAL A 329 6.53 14.69 -12.77
N ILE A 330 6.86 13.96 -11.71
CA ILE A 330 6.86 12.51 -11.68
C ILE A 330 5.52 12.01 -11.13
N VAL A 331 4.71 11.39 -11.96
CA VAL A 331 3.45 10.70 -11.57
C VAL A 331 3.57 9.19 -11.83
N ARG A 332 2.52 8.42 -11.61
CA ARG A 332 2.53 6.97 -11.88
C ARG A 332 1.70 6.65 -13.11
N PRO A 333 2.28 6.08 -14.19
CA PRO A 333 1.51 5.53 -15.30
C PRO A 333 0.83 4.23 -14.86
N MET A 334 -0.37 3.96 -15.37
CA MET A 334 -1.20 2.84 -14.92
C MET A 334 -1.26 1.67 -15.91
N GLU A 335 -0.46 1.65 -16.96
CA GLU A 335 -0.41 0.54 -17.94
C GLU A 335 -0.11 -0.81 -17.29
N SER A 336 0.86 -0.85 -16.38
CA SER A 336 1.23 -2.09 -15.68
C SER A 336 0.13 -2.64 -14.76
N TYR A 337 -0.93 -1.85 -14.54
CA TYR A 337 -2.13 -2.22 -13.79
C TYR A 337 -3.33 -2.49 -14.72
N GLY A 338 -3.11 -2.56 -16.04
CA GLY A 338 -4.20 -2.74 -17.01
C GLY A 338 -5.12 -1.53 -17.19
N LEU A 339 -4.68 -0.34 -16.76
CA LEU A 339 -5.43 0.92 -16.84
C LEU A 339 -4.68 1.96 -17.70
N PRO A 340 -4.44 1.70 -19.02
CA PRO A 340 -3.60 2.56 -19.87
C PRO A 340 -4.16 3.96 -20.09
N GLU A 341 -5.46 4.17 -19.85
CA GLU A 341 -6.11 5.48 -19.99
C GLU A 341 -5.88 6.39 -18.77
N TYR A 342 -5.28 5.87 -17.69
CA TYR A 342 -5.16 6.58 -16.42
C TYR A 342 -3.71 6.91 -16.06
N ILE A 343 -3.56 7.97 -15.29
CA ILE A 343 -2.39 8.23 -14.46
C ILE A 343 -2.83 8.29 -12.99
N ARG A 344 -1.95 7.87 -12.06
CA ARG A 344 -2.17 8.02 -10.62
C ARG A 344 -1.32 9.17 -10.10
N VAL A 345 -1.94 10.06 -9.36
CA VAL A 345 -1.30 11.25 -8.79
C VAL A 345 -1.42 11.23 -7.28
N THR A 346 -0.30 11.32 -6.58
CA THR A 346 -0.24 11.50 -5.12
C THR A 346 -0.51 12.96 -4.78
N ILE A 347 -1.22 13.23 -3.70
CA ILE A 347 -1.41 14.60 -3.20
C ILE A 347 -0.11 15.09 -2.61
N GLY A 348 0.42 16.18 -3.17
CA GLY A 348 1.63 16.87 -2.72
C GLY A 348 1.36 18.03 -1.79
N LEU A 349 2.39 18.83 -1.54
CA LEU A 349 2.26 20.14 -0.91
C LEU A 349 1.45 21.11 -1.80
N PRO A 350 0.89 22.20 -1.27
CA PRO A 350 0.13 23.16 -2.07
C PRO A 350 0.89 23.68 -3.30
N GLU A 351 2.19 23.94 -3.18
CA GLU A 351 3.06 24.37 -4.27
C GLU A 351 3.29 23.26 -5.30
N GLU A 352 3.47 22.00 -4.86
CA GLU A 352 3.62 20.84 -5.74
C GLU A 352 2.35 20.58 -6.53
N ASN A 353 1.19 20.64 -5.87
CA ASN A 353 -0.13 20.51 -6.52
C ASN A 353 -0.37 21.62 -7.56
N ARG A 354 0.02 22.87 -7.27
CA ARG A 354 -0.05 23.98 -8.24
C ARG A 354 0.87 23.76 -9.43
N ARG A 355 2.12 23.30 -9.18
CA ARG A 355 3.07 22.99 -10.24
C ARG A 355 2.58 21.84 -11.12
N PHE A 356 2.12 20.74 -10.50
CA PHE A 356 1.51 19.63 -11.24
C PHE A 356 0.38 20.12 -12.14
N LEU A 357 -0.59 20.87 -11.61
CA LEU A 357 -1.74 21.37 -12.38
C LEU A 357 -1.32 22.27 -13.54
N LYS A 358 -0.34 23.15 -13.33
CA LYS A 358 0.20 24.03 -14.38
C LYS A 358 0.80 23.22 -15.52
N THR A 359 1.68 22.27 -15.18
CA THR A 359 2.35 21.39 -16.15
C THR A 359 1.35 20.47 -16.85
N PHE A 360 0.41 19.88 -16.09
CA PHE A 360 -0.63 19.02 -16.62
C PHE A 360 -1.49 19.71 -17.70
N LYS A 361 -1.87 20.98 -17.48
CA LYS A 361 -2.60 21.77 -18.48
C LYS A 361 -1.83 21.98 -19.79
N VAL A 362 -0.52 22.16 -19.72
CA VAL A 362 0.35 22.30 -20.90
C VAL A 362 0.40 20.98 -21.65
N VAL A 363 0.74 19.90 -20.95
CA VAL A 363 0.86 18.56 -21.54
C VAL A 363 -0.45 18.09 -22.18
N MET A 364 -1.60 18.32 -21.52
CA MET A 364 -2.91 17.94 -22.09
C MET A 364 -3.26 18.69 -23.36
N ARG A 365 -2.84 19.95 -23.50
CA ARG A 365 -3.01 20.72 -24.76
C ARG A 365 -2.12 20.19 -25.88
N GLU A 366 -0.87 19.85 -25.57
CA GLU A 366 0.10 19.31 -26.53
C GLU A 366 -0.32 17.91 -27.07
N ILE A 367 -0.92 17.10 -26.22
CA ILE A 367 -1.37 15.73 -26.58
C ILE A 367 -2.73 15.74 -27.29
N GLY A 368 -3.59 16.72 -26.97
CA GLY A 368 -4.93 16.85 -27.55
C GLY A 368 -4.95 17.47 -28.95
N ASN A 369 -3.81 17.99 -29.40
CA ASN A 369 -3.56 18.43 -30.79
C ASN A 369 -2.83 17.33 -31.56
#